data_c0c79f94b4164183ecca3dc7927bcf60
#
_entry.id   c0c79f94b4164183ecca3dc7927bcf60
#
_cell.length_a   1.000
_cell.length_b   1.000
_cell.length_c   1.000
_cell.angle_alpha   90.00
_cell.angle_beta   90.00
_cell.angle_gamma   90.00
#
_symmetry.space_group_name_H-M   'P 1'
#
loop_
_entity.id
_entity.type
_entity.pdbx_description
1 polymer ?
#
loop_
_entity_poly.entity_id
_entity_poly.type
_entity_poly.pdbx_seq_one_letter_code
_entity_poly.pdbx_strand_id
1 'polypeptide(L)'
;AALASSYLVGKKDKIAADKAAVDSMRIELNKINMCGEIVIGEGELDEAPMLYIGEKLGKLNGPHFDIAVDPLEGTKFAANNQPGALSVIAVAEKNNLFNAPETYMDKISSNITEHGVLDLDYSVKKNIQNLADYKNKRPENLTVCVLDRPRHQKIIDDLKNFKVNLKLISDGDISGALLVTKKEYNVDLFLGIGGGPEGVLAASALDAFNCNFQGRFLF
;
A
#
# COMPACT_ATOMS: atom_id res chain seq x y z
N ALA A 1 12.86 0.24 -11.42
CA ALA A 1 12.74 -0.42 -10.13
C ALA A 1 12.37 -1.90 -10.31
N ALA A 2 11.14 -2.25 -10.65
CA ALA A 2 10.66 -3.63 -10.73
C ALA A 2 11.55 -4.56 -11.58
N LEU A 3 11.99 -4.11 -12.76
CA LEU A 3 12.92 -4.90 -13.61
C LEU A 3 14.28 -5.09 -12.93
N ALA A 4 14.82 -4.07 -12.27
CA ALA A 4 16.12 -4.17 -11.60
C ALA A 4 16.06 -5.14 -10.41
N SER A 5 15.03 -5.06 -9.57
CA SER A 5 14.86 -5.97 -8.43
C SER A 5 14.49 -7.39 -8.85
N SER A 6 13.87 -7.60 -10.03
CA SER A 6 13.47 -8.93 -10.50
C SER A 6 14.65 -9.90 -10.69
N TYR A 7 15.85 -9.40 -10.99
CA TYR A 7 17.07 -10.21 -11.09
C TYR A 7 17.55 -10.76 -9.73
N LEU A 8 17.00 -10.23 -8.64
CA LEU A 8 17.34 -10.60 -7.26
C LEU A 8 16.22 -11.38 -6.56
N VAL A 9 15.10 -11.64 -7.25
CA VAL A 9 14.01 -12.46 -6.74
C VAL A 9 14.51 -13.86 -6.38
N GLY A 10 14.15 -14.32 -5.18
CA GLY A 10 14.52 -15.65 -4.67
C GLY A 10 15.94 -15.78 -4.15
N LYS A 11 16.76 -14.73 -4.19
CA LYS A 11 18.16 -14.77 -3.69
C LYS A 11 18.30 -14.60 -2.19
N LYS A 12 17.18 -14.43 -1.46
CA LYS A 12 17.12 -14.25 0.00
C LYS A 12 17.87 -13.00 0.52
N ASP A 13 18.19 -12.08 -0.38
CA ASP A 13 18.84 -10.80 -0.08
C ASP A 13 17.87 -9.65 -0.35
N LYS A 14 17.10 -9.29 0.67
CA LYS A 14 16.12 -8.20 0.60
C LYS A 14 16.78 -6.84 0.42
N ILE A 15 17.97 -6.64 1.03
CA ILE A 15 18.70 -5.36 1.00
C ILE A 15 19.22 -5.09 -0.42
N ALA A 16 19.82 -6.10 -1.06
CA ALA A 16 20.29 -5.95 -2.42
C ALA A 16 19.15 -5.74 -3.41
N ALA A 17 18.00 -6.43 -3.23
CA ALA A 17 16.84 -6.26 -4.08
C ALA A 17 16.22 -4.86 -3.96
N ASP A 18 16.12 -4.35 -2.74
CA ASP A 18 15.65 -3.01 -2.43
C ASP A 18 16.58 -1.95 -3.04
N LYS A 19 17.87 -2.03 -2.75
CA LYS A 19 18.88 -1.13 -3.31
C LYS A 19 18.82 -1.07 -4.83
N ALA A 20 18.66 -2.20 -5.51
CA ALA A 20 18.55 -2.24 -6.97
C ALA A 20 17.31 -1.52 -7.47
N ALA A 21 16.18 -1.62 -6.75
CA ALA A 21 14.95 -0.90 -7.06
C ALA A 21 15.13 0.61 -6.90
N VAL A 22 15.68 1.05 -5.76
CA VAL A 22 15.96 2.46 -5.43
C VAL A 22 16.87 3.10 -6.47
N ASP A 23 18.05 2.50 -6.72
CA ASP A 23 19.04 3.02 -7.66
C ASP A 23 18.45 3.18 -9.07
N SER A 24 17.73 2.15 -9.53
CA SER A 24 17.09 2.17 -10.85
C SER A 24 15.98 3.23 -10.94
N MET A 25 15.14 3.37 -9.91
CA MET A 25 14.07 4.36 -9.88
C MET A 25 14.65 5.78 -9.94
N ARG A 26 15.64 6.08 -9.13
CA ARG A 26 16.34 7.38 -9.13
C ARG A 26 16.95 7.71 -10.49
N ILE A 27 17.66 6.76 -11.10
CA ILE A 27 18.28 6.96 -12.41
C ILE A 27 17.24 7.30 -13.47
N GLU A 28 16.12 6.59 -13.49
CA GLU A 28 15.09 6.81 -14.51
C GLU A 28 14.31 8.12 -14.26
N LEU A 29 13.97 8.44 -13.02
CA LEU A 29 13.29 9.69 -12.69
C LEU A 29 14.14 10.90 -13.04
N ASN A 30 15.47 10.85 -12.86
CA ASN A 30 16.38 11.94 -13.21
C ASN A 30 16.52 12.19 -14.73
N LYS A 31 16.01 11.30 -15.59
CA LYS A 31 15.96 11.54 -17.05
C LYS A 31 14.74 12.36 -17.48
N ILE A 32 13.72 12.46 -16.61
CA ILE A 32 12.45 13.10 -16.93
C ILE A 32 12.58 14.63 -16.84
N ASN A 33 11.94 15.35 -17.76
CA ASN A 33 11.88 16.80 -17.75
C ASN A 33 10.83 17.29 -16.76
N MET A 34 11.20 17.31 -15.47
CA MET A 34 10.35 17.74 -14.35
C MET A 34 11.20 18.36 -13.24
N CYS A 35 10.54 19.06 -12.31
CA CYS A 35 11.04 19.46 -11.00
C CYS A 35 10.29 18.62 -9.95
N GLY A 36 10.70 17.38 -9.76
CA GLY A 36 10.11 16.47 -8.78
C GLY A 36 10.68 16.67 -7.38
N GLU A 37 9.87 16.46 -6.36
CA GLU A 37 10.30 16.41 -4.96
C GLU A 37 9.67 15.20 -4.26
N ILE A 38 10.49 14.38 -3.62
CA ILE A 38 10.00 13.27 -2.81
C ILE A 38 9.30 13.83 -1.57
N VAL A 39 8.02 13.55 -1.41
CA VAL A 39 7.23 13.91 -0.22
C VAL A 39 6.90 12.71 0.67
N ILE A 40 6.96 11.50 0.09
CA ILE A 40 6.93 10.21 0.77
C ILE A 40 7.99 9.33 0.13
N GLY A 41 8.91 8.81 0.92
CA GLY A 41 10.03 7.99 0.46
C GLY A 41 10.54 7.10 1.58
N GLU A 42 11.78 6.67 1.47
CA GLU A 42 12.46 5.82 2.44
C GLU A 42 13.63 6.57 3.08
N GLY A 43 13.74 6.48 4.41
CA GLY A 43 14.86 7.01 5.16
C GLY A 43 14.87 8.52 5.35
N GLU A 44 15.76 8.96 6.24
CA GLU A 44 16.05 10.37 6.52
C GLU A 44 17.05 10.95 5.51
N LEU A 45 17.13 12.28 5.45
CA LEU A 45 17.92 13.07 4.49
C LEU A 45 19.37 12.63 4.26
N ASP A 46 20.02 11.99 5.24
CA ASP A 46 21.43 11.60 5.19
C ASP A 46 21.67 10.11 4.95
N GLU A 47 20.63 9.29 4.80
CA GLU A 47 20.75 7.83 4.60
C GLU A 47 20.68 7.44 3.12
N ALA A 48 21.69 7.84 2.32
CA ALA A 48 21.84 7.30 0.98
C ALA A 48 22.18 5.78 1.05
N PRO A 49 21.54 4.91 0.23
CA PRO A 49 21.07 5.18 -1.13
C PRO A 49 19.54 5.34 -1.31
N MET A 50 18.79 5.59 -0.27
CA MET A 50 17.33 5.68 -0.28
C MET A 50 16.81 6.90 -1.04
N LEU A 51 15.56 6.85 -1.55
CA LEU A 51 14.82 7.99 -2.07
C LEU A 51 14.19 8.72 -0.89
N TYR A 52 14.90 9.69 -0.32
CA TYR A 52 14.56 10.36 0.94
C TYR A 52 13.61 11.55 0.75
N ILE A 53 12.85 11.87 1.78
CA ILE A 53 11.93 13.02 1.78
C ILE A 53 12.70 14.31 1.55
N GLY A 54 12.26 15.12 0.57
CA GLY A 54 12.90 16.35 0.13
C GLY A 54 13.92 16.17 -1.00
N GLU A 55 14.26 14.94 -1.40
CA GLU A 55 15.13 14.70 -2.57
C GLU A 55 14.50 15.29 -3.84
N LYS A 56 15.31 16.04 -4.59
CA LYS A 56 14.91 16.63 -5.87
C LYS A 56 15.26 15.69 -7.01
N LEU A 57 14.29 15.43 -7.86
CA LEU A 57 14.42 14.50 -8.99
C LEU A 57 13.99 15.15 -10.30
N GLY A 58 14.53 14.62 -11.39
CA GLY A 58 14.31 15.14 -12.74
C GLY A 58 15.39 16.10 -13.20
N LYS A 59 15.23 16.64 -14.39
CA LYS A 59 16.17 17.62 -14.98
C LYS A 59 16.05 19.02 -14.37
N LEU A 60 15.12 19.23 -13.46
CA LEU A 60 14.86 20.46 -12.71
C LEU A 60 14.53 21.67 -13.60
N ASN A 61 13.97 21.44 -14.77
CA ASN A 61 13.60 22.47 -15.74
C ASN A 61 12.21 22.22 -16.38
N GLY A 62 11.33 21.50 -15.69
CA GLY A 62 9.98 21.15 -16.13
C GLY A 62 8.91 21.52 -15.11
N PRO A 63 7.71 20.95 -15.24
CA PRO A 63 6.64 21.15 -14.26
C PRO A 63 7.01 20.62 -12.89
N HIS A 64 6.42 21.21 -11.86
CA HIS A 64 6.68 20.86 -10.47
C HIS A 64 5.73 19.76 -9.99
N PHE A 65 6.28 18.70 -9.39
CA PHE A 65 5.54 17.56 -8.88
C PHE A 65 5.95 17.17 -7.46
N ASP A 66 4.96 16.72 -6.69
CA ASP A 66 5.19 15.90 -5.51
C ASP A 66 5.26 14.44 -5.93
N ILE A 67 6.17 13.69 -5.34
CA ILE A 67 6.41 12.28 -5.66
C ILE A 67 6.38 11.48 -4.35
N ALA A 68 5.55 10.45 -4.31
CA ALA A 68 5.55 9.45 -3.25
C ALA A 68 6.02 8.11 -3.83
N VAL A 69 6.95 7.43 -3.16
CA VAL A 69 7.55 6.19 -3.65
C VAL A 69 7.66 5.14 -2.56
N ASP A 70 7.53 3.90 -2.98
CA ASP A 70 8.07 2.70 -2.35
C ASP A 70 8.69 1.86 -3.47
N PRO A 71 10.03 1.93 -3.66
CA PRO A 71 10.70 1.27 -4.78
C PRO A 71 10.55 -0.24 -4.79
N LEU A 72 10.43 -0.87 -3.60
CA LEU A 72 10.20 -2.30 -3.45
C LEU A 72 9.34 -2.63 -2.23
N GLU A 73 8.06 -2.34 -2.30
CA GLU A 73 7.05 -2.82 -1.36
C GLU A 73 7.06 -4.36 -1.29
N GLY A 74 7.07 -4.89 -0.07
CA GLY A 74 7.10 -6.32 0.15
C GLY A 74 8.47 -6.96 -0.16
N THR A 75 9.56 -6.38 0.33
CA THR A 75 10.94 -6.86 0.13
C THR A 75 11.12 -8.34 0.50
N LYS A 76 10.38 -8.85 1.50
CA LYS A 76 10.38 -10.27 1.86
C LYS A 76 9.80 -11.15 0.77
N PHE A 77 8.76 -10.70 0.08
CA PHE A 77 8.17 -11.43 -1.04
C PHE A 77 9.17 -11.59 -2.16
N ALA A 78 9.84 -10.50 -2.56
CA ALA A 78 10.88 -10.54 -3.58
C ALA A 78 12.03 -11.48 -3.18
N ALA A 79 12.58 -11.32 -1.98
CA ALA A 79 13.70 -12.12 -1.49
C ALA A 79 13.41 -13.62 -1.46
N ASN A 80 12.15 -14.02 -1.16
CA ASN A 80 11.74 -15.41 -1.04
C ASN A 80 11.00 -15.97 -2.27
N ASN A 81 11.03 -15.28 -3.40
CA ASN A 81 10.30 -15.67 -4.62
C ASN A 81 8.81 -15.93 -4.36
N GLN A 82 8.18 -15.04 -3.59
CA GLN A 82 6.76 -15.05 -3.30
C GLN A 82 6.05 -13.96 -4.11
N PRO A 83 4.80 -14.19 -4.52
CA PRO A 83 4.02 -13.15 -5.21
C PRO A 83 3.62 -12.03 -4.24
N GLY A 84 3.48 -10.81 -4.76
CA GLY A 84 2.94 -9.67 -4.00
C GLY A 84 3.92 -8.52 -3.80
N ALA A 85 5.19 -8.64 -4.21
CA ALA A 85 6.10 -7.49 -4.25
C ALA A 85 5.70 -6.52 -5.36
N LEU A 86 5.77 -5.21 -5.07
CA LEU A 86 5.43 -4.13 -6.00
C LEU A 86 6.54 -3.08 -6.04
N SER A 87 6.64 -2.35 -7.15
CA SER A 87 7.29 -1.04 -7.19
C SER A 87 6.20 0.00 -7.30
N VAL A 88 6.13 0.93 -6.38
CA VAL A 88 5.04 1.88 -6.25
C VAL A 88 5.55 3.32 -6.42
N ILE A 89 4.82 4.09 -7.21
CA ILE A 89 5.04 5.52 -7.37
C ILE A 89 3.69 6.22 -7.53
N ALA A 90 3.50 7.32 -6.81
CA ALA A 90 2.42 8.26 -7.03
C ALA A 90 3.01 9.64 -7.33
N VAL A 91 2.43 10.34 -8.30
CA VAL A 91 2.87 11.65 -8.73
C VAL A 91 1.66 12.57 -8.83
N ALA A 92 1.75 13.75 -8.25
CA ALA A 92 0.76 14.80 -8.37
C ALA A 92 1.42 16.16 -8.61
N GLU A 93 0.66 17.14 -9.06
CA GLU A 93 1.13 18.53 -9.10
C GLU A 93 1.59 18.96 -7.70
N LYS A 94 2.55 19.87 -7.64
CA LYS A 94 3.12 20.36 -6.39
C LYS A 94 2.06 20.78 -5.37
N ASN A 95 2.21 20.28 -4.12
CA ASN A 95 1.32 20.45 -2.96
C ASN A 95 -0.03 19.70 -3.06
N ASN A 96 -0.13 18.69 -3.91
CA ASN A 96 -1.34 17.85 -4.03
C ASN A 96 -1.18 16.42 -3.52
N LEU A 97 0.01 16.00 -3.10
CA LEU A 97 0.17 14.77 -2.32
C LEU A 97 0.21 15.08 -0.82
N PHE A 98 -0.56 14.32 -0.08
CA PHE A 98 -0.57 14.45 1.38
C PHE A 98 0.76 13.96 1.97
N ASN A 99 1.45 14.84 2.70
CA ASN A 99 2.68 14.49 3.40
C ASN A 99 2.32 13.79 4.71
N ALA A 100 2.27 12.46 4.68
CA ALA A 100 1.90 11.66 5.84
C ALA A 100 3.03 11.65 6.89
N PRO A 101 2.69 11.79 8.18
CA PRO A 101 3.66 11.61 9.25
C PRO A 101 4.13 10.14 9.31
N GLU A 102 5.36 9.92 9.79
CA GLU A 102 5.93 8.61 10.07
C GLU A 102 5.27 7.98 11.31
N THR A 103 4.02 7.55 11.15
CA THR A 103 3.22 6.90 12.18
C THR A 103 2.38 5.78 11.59
N TYR A 104 1.72 5.01 12.43
CA TYR A 104 0.76 4.02 11.98
C TYR A 104 -0.56 4.64 11.52
N MET A 105 -1.23 3.94 10.62
CA MET A 105 -2.56 4.27 10.11
C MET A 105 -3.44 3.03 10.18
N ASP A 106 -4.62 3.18 10.77
CA ASP A 106 -5.72 2.22 10.64
C ASP A 106 -6.37 2.40 9.26
N LYS A 107 -6.60 1.30 8.55
CA LYS A 107 -6.96 1.32 7.13
C LYS A 107 -8.09 0.35 6.82
N ILE A 108 -8.98 0.78 5.96
CA ILE A 108 -9.98 -0.06 5.31
C ILE A 108 -10.03 0.24 3.82
N SER A 109 -10.05 -0.79 2.98
CA SER A 109 -10.25 -0.62 1.54
C SER A 109 -11.20 -1.67 0.96
N SER A 110 -11.98 -1.26 -0.05
CA SER A 110 -12.93 -2.11 -0.77
C SER A 110 -13.21 -1.54 -2.15
N ASN A 111 -13.74 -2.38 -3.04
CA ASN A 111 -14.29 -1.94 -4.32
C ASN A 111 -15.72 -1.39 -4.25
N ILE A 112 -16.21 -1.11 -3.04
CA ILE A 112 -17.53 -0.50 -2.80
C ILE A 112 -17.34 0.99 -2.57
N THR A 113 -17.97 1.80 -3.40
CA THR A 113 -17.92 3.27 -3.31
C THR A 113 -19.14 3.86 -2.60
N GLU A 114 -20.16 3.03 -2.28
CA GLU A 114 -21.37 3.45 -1.59
C GLU A 114 -21.04 3.90 -0.16
N HIS A 115 -21.43 5.14 0.17
CA HIS A 115 -21.20 5.71 1.49
C HIS A 115 -22.02 4.99 2.58
N GLY A 116 -21.39 4.79 3.74
CA GLY A 116 -22.05 4.21 4.92
C GLY A 116 -22.12 2.67 4.93
N VAL A 117 -21.70 2.00 3.87
CA VAL A 117 -21.57 0.53 3.87
C VAL A 117 -20.40 0.11 4.75
N LEU A 118 -19.25 0.73 4.57
CA LEU A 118 -18.02 0.48 5.32
C LEU A 118 -17.53 1.76 6.01
N ASP A 119 -17.03 1.62 7.23
CA ASP A 119 -16.50 2.74 7.99
C ASP A 119 -15.48 2.26 9.04
N LEU A 120 -14.39 3.02 9.24
CA LEU A 120 -13.41 2.74 10.29
C LEU A 120 -13.98 2.89 11.71
N ASP A 121 -15.06 3.66 11.89
CA ASP A 121 -15.77 3.79 13.17
C ASP A 121 -16.68 2.60 13.47
N TYR A 122 -16.94 1.75 12.50
CA TYR A 122 -17.72 0.55 12.72
C TYR A 122 -16.85 -0.56 13.31
N SER A 123 -17.46 -1.39 14.16
CA SER A 123 -16.82 -2.65 14.56
C SER A 123 -16.58 -3.55 13.34
N VAL A 124 -15.59 -4.45 13.44
CA VAL A 124 -15.35 -5.49 12.41
C VAL A 124 -16.65 -6.22 12.08
N LYS A 125 -17.43 -6.58 13.13
CA LYS A 125 -18.76 -7.20 12.97
C LYS A 125 -19.67 -6.40 12.06
N LYS A 126 -19.83 -5.09 12.33
CA LYS A 126 -20.75 -4.23 11.57
C LYS A 126 -20.27 -4.07 10.12
N ASN A 127 -18.98 -3.89 9.89
CA ASN A 127 -18.43 -3.82 8.54
C ASN A 127 -18.68 -5.11 7.74
N ILE A 128 -18.47 -6.27 8.35
CA ILE A 128 -18.71 -7.56 7.69
C ILE A 128 -20.20 -7.76 7.38
N GLN A 129 -21.10 -7.43 8.32
CA GLN A 129 -22.53 -7.55 8.10
C GLN A 129 -23.01 -6.63 6.97
N ASN A 130 -22.65 -5.34 7.04
CA ASN A 130 -23.01 -4.37 6.01
C ASN A 130 -22.49 -4.79 4.62
N LEU A 131 -21.24 -5.28 4.56
CA LEU A 131 -20.63 -5.76 3.32
C LEU A 131 -21.37 -6.98 2.75
N ALA A 132 -21.73 -7.92 3.62
CA ALA A 132 -22.49 -9.12 3.25
C ALA A 132 -23.86 -8.74 2.70
N ASP A 133 -24.59 -7.87 3.39
CA ASP A 133 -25.92 -7.38 2.99
C ASP A 133 -25.83 -6.63 1.65
N TYR A 134 -24.87 -5.71 1.50
CA TYR A 134 -24.67 -4.95 0.27
C TYR A 134 -24.36 -5.86 -0.95
N LYS A 135 -23.51 -6.86 -0.76
CA LYS A 135 -23.14 -7.81 -1.83
C LYS A 135 -24.18 -8.95 -2.00
N ASN A 136 -25.23 -8.98 -1.20
CA ASN A 136 -26.20 -10.08 -1.15
C ASN A 136 -25.50 -11.44 -1.02
N LYS A 137 -24.52 -11.50 -0.09
CA LYS A 137 -23.74 -12.70 0.23
C LYS A 137 -23.89 -13.04 1.71
N ARG A 138 -23.64 -14.29 2.07
CA ARG A 138 -23.42 -14.66 3.48
C ARG A 138 -22.00 -14.27 3.89
N PRO A 139 -21.73 -13.91 5.16
CA PRO A 139 -20.38 -13.59 5.63
C PRO A 139 -19.32 -14.63 5.26
N GLU A 140 -19.68 -15.93 5.28
CA GLU A 140 -18.76 -17.02 4.96
C GLU A 140 -18.30 -17.00 3.47
N ASN A 141 -19.00 -16.27 2.61
CA ASN A 141 -18.66 -16.10 1.20
C ASN A 141 -17.89 -14.81 0.90
N LEU A 142 -17.57 -14.04 1.94
CA LEU A 142 -16.68 -12.89 1.82
C LEU A 142 -15.23 -13.32 2.01
N THR A 143 -14.33 -12.68 1.31
CA THR A 143 -12.88 -12.82 1.51
C THR A 143 -12.30 -11.52 2.05
N VAL A 144 -11.63 -11.59 3.20
CA VAL A 144 -11.01 -10.44 3.86
C VAL A 144 -9.50 -10.63 3.93
N CYS A 145 -8.76 -9.65 3.42
CA CYS A 145 -7.31 -9.62 3.51
C CYS A 145 -6.86 -8.85 4.75
N VAL A 146 -5.93 -9.42 5.50
CA VAL A 146 -5.31 -8.81 6.70
C VAL A 146 -3.84 -9.19 6.73
N LEU A 147 -2.98 -8.27 7.17
CA LEU A 147 -1.58 -8.58 7.45
C LEU A 147 -1.48 -9.48 8.69
N ASP A 148 -0.74 -10.56 8.58
CA ASP A 148 -0.43 -11.47 9.70
C ASP A 148 0.60 -10.82 10.62
N ARG A 149 0.11 -10.04 11.57
CA ARG A 149 0.89 -9.32 12.57
C ARG A 149 0.23 -9.45 13.95
N PRO A 150 1.00 -9.49 15.04
CA PRO A 150 0.44 -9.57 16.41
C PRO A 150 -0.59 -8.47 16.70
N ARG A 151 -0.38 -7.26 16.19
CA ARG A 151 -1.32 -6.13 16.35
C ARG A 151 -2.70 -6.36 15.71
N HIS A 152 -2.82 -7.29 14.78
CA HIS A 152 -4.07 -7.64 14.10
C HIS A 152 -4.80 -8.85 14.71
N GLN A 153 -4.27 -9.46 15.78
CA GLN A 153 -4.83 -10.69 16.33
C GLN A 153 -6.32 -10.56 16.66
N LYS A 154 -6.71 -9.42 17.27
CA LYS A 154 -8.12 -9.17 17.58
C LYS A 154 -8.99 -9.10 16.33
N ILE A 155 -8.54 -8.41 15.27
CA ILE A 155 -9.25 -8.33 13.98
C ILE A 155 -9.39 -9.72 13.39
N ILE A 156 -8.31 -10.51 13.39
CA ILE A 156 -8.28 -11.87 12.85
C ILE A 156 -9.25 -12.79 13.62
N ASP A 157 -9.29 -12.70 14.94
CA ASP A 157 -10.18 -13.53 15.76
C ASP A 157 -11.65 -13.12 15.57
N ASP A 158 -11.94 -11.83 15.49
CA ASP A 158 -13.28 -11.34 15.17
C ASP A 158 -13.73 -11.87 13.79
N LEU A 159 -12.88 -11.80 12.77
CA LEU A 159 -13.18 -12.29 11.42
C LEU A 159 -13.39 -13.82 11.39
N LYS A 160 -12.61 -14.59 12.14
CA LYS A 160 -12.79 -16.04 12.27
C LYS A 160 -14.16 -16.40 12.87
N ASN A 161 -14.65 -15.60 13.84
CA ASN A 161 -15.97 -15.81 14.43
C ASN A 161 -17.12 -15.67 13.41
N PHE A 162 -16.91 -14.87 12.35
CA PHE A 162 -17.85 -14.74 11.21
C PHE A 162 -17.64 -15.78 10.12
N LYS A 163 -16.62 -16.64 10.26
CA LYS A 163 -16.28 -17.68 9.27
C LYS A 163 -15.99 -17.13 7.89
N VAL A 164 -15.58 -15.85 7.76
CA VAL A 164 -15.16 -15.29 6.48
C VAL A 164 -13.92 -16.02 5.97
N ASN A 165 -13.71 -16.01 4.66
CA ASN A 165 -12.46 -16.49 4.08
C ASN A 165 -11.35 -15.47 4.40
N LEU A 166 -10.38 -15.89 5.22
CA LEU A 166 -9.25 -15.06 5.59
C LEU A 166 -8.09 -15.25 4.61
N LYS A 167 -7.65 -14.13 4.03
CA LYS A 167 -6.39 -14.06 3.28
C LYS A 167 -5.36 -13.36 4.13
N LEU A 168 -4.58 -14.13 4.88
CA LEU A 168 -3.47 -13.61 5.68
C LEU A 168 -2.23 -13.44 4.80
N ILE A 169 -1.63 -12.26 4.82
CA ILE A 169 -0.38 -11.96 4.11
C ILE A 169 0.71 -11.58 5.09
N SER A 170 1.91 -12.06 4.86
CA SER A 170 3.03 -11.87 5.78
C SER A 170 3.76 -10.53 5.59
N ASP A 171 3.52 -9.83 4.49
CA ASP A 171 4.14 -8.56 4.11
C ASP A 171 3.26 -7.82 3.09
N GLY A 172 3.61 -6.57 2.74
CA GLY A 172 2.95 -5.85 1.66
C GLY A 172 1.63 -5.18 2.05
N ASP A 173 1.71 -4.07 2.75
CA ASP A 173 0.52 -3.28 3.18
C ASP A 173 -0.22 -2.69 1.97
N ILE A 174 0.52 -2.07 1.05
CA ILE A 174 -0.04 -1.52 -0.19
C ILE A 174 -0.58 -2.65 -1.07
N SER A 175 0.21 -3.70 -1.27
CA SER A 175 -0.20 -4.82 -2.11
C SER A 175 -1.47 -5.50 -1.57
N GLY A 176 -1.59 -5.63 -0.24
CA GLY A 176 -2.79 -6.15 0.43
C GLY A 176 -4.02 -5.29 0.17
N ALA A 177 -3.88 -3.97 0.35
CA ALA A 177 -4.96 -3.01 0.11
C ALA A 177 -5.43 -3.02 -1.35
N LEU A 178 -4.53 -3.23 -2.31
CA LEU A 178 -4.86 -3.27 -3.74
C LEU A 178 -5.54 -4.56 -4.20
N LEU A 179 -5.58 -5.62 -3.40
CA LEU A 179 -6.26 -6.86 -3.78
C LEU A 179 -7.77 -6.69 -3.99
N VAL A 180 -8.37 -5.61 -3.49
CA VAL A 180 -9.78 -5.31 -3.70
C VAL A 180 -10.10 -4.76 -5.10
N THR A 181 -9.07 -4.34 -5.86
CA THR A 181 -9.25 -3.62 -7.13
C THR A 181 -9.75 -4.47 -8.28
N LYS A 182 -9.44 -5.77 -8.28
CA LYS A 182 -9.79 -6.70 -9.38
C LYS A 182 -10.47 -7.95 -8.86
N LYS A 183 -11.49 -8.39 -9.60
CA LYS A 183 -12.26 -9.60 -9.26
C LYS A 183 -11.40 -10.87 -9.22
N GLU A 184 -10.36 -10.94 -10.04
CA GLU A 184 -9.44 -12.09 -10.11
C GLU A 184 -8.70 -12.34 -8.79
N TYR A 185 -8.49 -11.30 -7.98
CA TYR A 185 -7.84 -11.44 -6.67
C TYR A 185 -8.78 -12.04 -5.61
N ASN A 186 -10.09 -12.04 -5.88
CA ASN A 186 -11.11 -12.59 -5.01
C ASN A 186 -11.01 -12.10 -3.56
N VAL A 187 -10.82 -10.77 -3.38
CA VAL A 187 -10.80 -10.10 -2.08
C VAL A 187 -11.90 -9.05 -2.06
N ASP A 188 -12.76 -9.10 -1.05
CA ASP A 188 -13.88 -8.18 -0.89
C ASP A 188 -13.52 -6.97 -0.02
N LEU A 189 -12.59 -7.16 0.92
CA LEU A 189 -12.22 -6.18 1.94
C LEU A 189 -10.77 -6.35 2.35
N PHE A 190 -10.07 -5.25 2.57
CA PHE A 190 -8.80 -5.20 3.31
C PHE A 190 -9.02 -4.42 4.61
N LEU A 191 -8.46 -4.93 5.69
CA LEU A 191 -8.47 -4.31 7.01
C LEU A 191 -7.08 -4.42 7.63
N GLY A 192 -6.61 -3.35 8.27
CA GLY A 192 -5.40 -3.45 9.05
C GLY A 192 -4.75 -2.14 9.40
N ILE A 193 -3.75 -2.24 10.25
CA ILE A 193 -2.90 -1.14 10.70
C ILE A 193 -1.53 -1.31 10.05
N GLY A 194 -1.08 -0.31 9.34
CA GLY A 194 0.23 -0.25 8.69
C GLY A 194 0.78 1.16 8.69
N GLY A 195 1.86 1.42 7.99
CA GLY A 195 2.46 2.77 7.95
C GLY A 195 1.55 3.82 7.30
N GLY A 196 1.61 5.04 7.81
CA GLY A 196 0.90 6.18 7.25
C GLY A 196 1.35 6.51 5.82
N PRO A 197 2.66 6.57 5.54
CA PRO A 197 3.18 6.78 4.19
C PRO A 197 2.66 5.78 3.16
N GLU A 198 2.67 4.48 3.47
CA GLU A 198 2.09 3.43 2.63
C GLU A 198 0.58 3.62 2.42
N GLY A 199 -0.10 4.22 3.42
CA GLY A 199 -1.52 4.56 3.31
C GLY A 199 -1.80 5.59 2.21
N VAL A 200 -0.94 6.59 2.03
CA VAL A 200 -1.07 7.59 0.96
C VAL A 200 -0.86 6.96 -0.41
N LEU A 201 0.14 6.08 -0.55
CA LEU A 201 0.38 5.32 -1.79
C LEU A 201 -0.80 4.41 -2.12
N ALA A 202 -1.32 3.68 -1.12
CA ALA A 202 -2.51 2.84 -1.28
C ALA A 202 -3.74 3.66 -1.68
N ALA A 203 -3.99 4.80 -1.01
CA ALA A 203 -5.10 5.69 -1.33
C ALA A 203 -5.02 6.22 -2.77
N SER A 204 -3.84 6.68 -3.20
CA SER A 204 -3.62 7.18 -4.56
C SER A 204 -3.92 6.13 -5.63
N ALA A 205 -3.47 4.89 -5.40
CA ALA A 205 -3.73 3.79 -6.31
C ALA A 205 -5.22 3.37 -6.31
N LEU A 206 -5.85 3.27 -5.14
CA LEU A 206 -7.26 2.90 -4.99
C LEU A 206 -8.19 3.92 -5.63
N ASP A 207 -7.88 5.22 -5.53
CA ASP A 207 -8.60 6.27 -6.22
C ASP A 207 -8.55 6.08 -7.75
N ALA A 208 -7.37 5.80 -8.30
CA ALA A 208 -7.21 5.52 -9.73
C ALA A 208 -8.01 4.28 -10.20
N PHE A 209 -8.28 3.33 -9.32
CA PHE A 209 -9.16 2.16 -9.59
C PHE A 209 -10.61 2.38 -9.20
N ASN A 210 -11.00 3.58 -8.79
CA ASN A 210 -12.35 3.88 -8.29
C ASN A 210 -12.80 2.95 -7.16
N CYS A 211 -11.90 2.74 -6.19
CA CYS A 211 -12.12 1.96 -4.99
C CYS A 211 -12.19 2.86 -3.76
N ASN A 212 -12.89 2.42 -2.71
CA ASN A 212 -12.96 3.13 -1.44
C ASN A 212 -11.71 2.87 -0.59
N PHE A 213 -11.20 3.93 0.02
CA PHE A 213 -10.16 3.87 1.04
C PHE A 213 -10.49 4.83 2.18
N GLN A 214 -10.34 4.36 3.40
CA GLN A 214 -10.36 5.21 4.59
C GLN A 214 -9.11 4.93 5.41
N GLY A 215 -8.47 5.99 5.88
CA GLY A 215 -7.27 5.93 6.72
C GLY A 215 -7.41 6.83 7.94
N ARG A 216 -6.97 6.35 9.10
CA ARG A 216 -6.91 7.12 10.34
C ARG A 216 -5.53 7.00 10.94
N PHE A 217 -4.83 8.12 11.13
CA PHE A 217 -3.55 8.13 11.81
C PHE A 217 -3.70 7.75 13.28
N LEU A 218 -2.73 7.00 13.78
CA LEU A 218 -2.63 6.57 15.18
C LEU A 218 -1.39 7.24 15.79
N PHE A 219 -1.62 8.08 16.78
CA PHE A 219 -0.59 8.82 17.51
C PHE A 219 -0.43 8.29 18.93
#